data_f64eabcb7a7fd5eb1219c95f673b95e5
#
_entry.id   f64eabcb7a7fd5eb1219c95f673b95e5
#
_cell.length_a   1.000
_cell.length_b   1.000
_cell.length_c   1.000
_cell.angle_alpha   90.00
_cell.angle_beta   90.00
_cell.angle_gamma   90.00
#
_symmetry.space_group_name_H-M   'P 1'
#
loop_
_entity.id
_entity.type
_entity.pdbx_description
1 polymer ?
#
loop_
_entity_poly.entity_id
_entity_poly.type
_entity_poly.pdbx_seq_one_letter_code
_entity_poly.pdbx_strand_id
1 'polypeptide(L)'
;CISSAASDVYKRQGYGCCTLILSLFPRRLLKVMEGLGFSSDRRLALDLFAHAGGWTAAQSQPQVSATDEGMCRPLCDVLILAYHLVIASEVSVTDVDFEFAEKVLAWNLRRFPEGTFFLYFKAQMYARQALPEKAIKYYRSAVESQSAYKQLHHLCFFSLSLTHLVTCDYDRAYECFEVLSRESNWSKAVYQYAKAAILVEAPDRQRFQADKEMREVPGLVQRIAGRHIPLETFAKAKANKYASQGNRLALPSLEFSYMVHCFSMTPVYVLLNNTLPRIDKFIDQLEAVPSASSYGSGAAEYFSGYCLAFFLRGVALRFVVYPEAHTHVRRPKGERLKLAEIVKDAQSSFSKVFEHASRLDAVDRYLVYFAHYELGRLHMAMGNVQQAQKEFELVLSRKPLVQQSRSVLHNRTLKSGKADYLLSSMCQLRCHVALDTLKMQQVLGVPEAQKTHRASKRLNPHGTQRSDA
;
A
#
# COMPACT_ATOMS: atom_id res chain seq x y z
N CYS A 1 -34.58 11.28 27.78
CA CYS A 1 -34.01 12.54 27.27
C CYS A 1 -32.53 12.36 27.03
N ILE A 2 -32.12 12.30 25.77
CA ILE A 2 -30.73 12.44 25.42
C ILE A 2 -30.32 13.86 25.76
N SER A 3 -29.31 14.04 26.62
CA SER A 3 -28.84 15.38 26.98
C SER A 3 -28.46 16.15 25.73
N SER A 4 -28.61 17.48 25.72
CA SER A 4 -28.21 18.33 24.59
C SER A 4 -26.78 18.07 24.18
N ALA A 5 -25.87 17.83 25.12
CA ALA A 5 -24.47 17.49 24.88
C ALA A 5 -24.29 16.17 24.10
N ALA A 6 -25.04 15.13 24.41
CA ALA A 6 -24.98 13.85 23.65
C ALA A 6 -25.48 14.05 22.20
N SER A 7 -26.55 14.86 22.01
CA SER A 7 -27.05 15.20 20.67
C SER A 7 -25.96 15.91 19.83
N ASP A 8 -25.17 16.81 20.43
CA ASP A 8 -24.10 17.55 19.71
C ASP A 8 -22.92 16.65 19.35
N VAL A 9 -22.57 15.68 20.19
CA VAL A 9 -21.57 14.64 19.87
C VAL A 9 -21.99 13.83 18.64
N TYR A 10 -23.24 13.36 18.59
CA TYR A 10 -23.75 12.62 17.44
C TYR A 10 -23.75 13.42 16.15
N LYS A 11 -24.15 14.71 16.22
CA LYS A 11 -24.12 15.61 15.05
C LYS A 11 -22.71 15.80 14.52
N ARG A 12 -21.75 16.09 15.41
CA ARG A 12 -20.33 16.26 15.05
C ARG A 12 -19.73 14.99 14.47
N GLN A 13 -20.04 13.83 15.04
CA GLN A 13 -19.58 12.54 14.54
C GLN A 13 -20.16 12.26 13.15
N GLY A 14 -21.48 12.43 12.94
CA GLY A 14 -22.10 12.25 11.63
C GLY A 14 -21.56 13.19 10.58
N TYR A 15 -21.39 14.48 10.91
CA TYR A 15 -20.80 15.45 10.01
C TYR A 15 -19.33 15.13 9.70
N GLY A 16 -18.54 14.73 10.71
CA GLY A 16 -17.16 14.28 10.53
C GLY A 16 -17.07 13.07 9.60
N CYS A 17 -17.95 12.08 9.76
CA CYS A 17 -17.99 10.90 8.87
C CYS A 17 -18.29 11.32 7.42
N CYS A 18 -19.28 12.16 7.18
CA CYS A 18 -19.60 12.65 5.84
C CYS A 18 -18.43 13.42 5.25
N THR A 19 -17.81 14.32 6.00
CA THR A 19 -16.67 15.12 5.57
C THR A 19 -15.46 14.24 5.24
N LEU A 20 -15.17 13.24 6.07
CA LEU A 20 -14.08 12.29 5.82
C LEU A 20 -14.32 11.48 4.54
N ILE A 21 -15.51 10.90 4.39
CA ILE A 21 -15.87 10.13 3.20
C ILE A 21 -15.76 11.00 1.94
N LEU A 22 -16.30 12.22 1.98
CA LEU A 22 -16.20 13.17 0.87
C LEU A 22 -14.75 13.49 0.53
N SER A 23 -13.88 13.67 1.51
CA SER A 23 -12.45 13.96 1.28
C SER A 23 -11.70 12.87 0.48
N LEU A 24 -12.26 11.68 0.38
CA LEU A 24 -11.70 10.55 -0.37
C LEU A 24 -12.20 10.49 -1.83
N PHE A 25 -13.17 11.35 -2.21
CA PHE A 25 -13.69 11.36 -3.57
C PHE A 25 -12.79 12.14 -4.55
N PRO A 26 -12.88 11.81 -5.87
CA PRO A 26 -12.18 12.55 -6.91
C PRO A 26 -12.58 14.04 -6.93
N ARG A 27 -11.62 14.93 -7.15
CA ARG A 27 -11.81 16.41 -7.14
C ARG A 27 -12.99 16.92 -7.96
N ARG A 28 -13.38 16.22 -9.05
CA ARG A 28 -14.53 16.64 -9.88
C ARG A 28 -15.86 16.50 -9.13
N LEU A 29 -15.99 15.44 -8.34
CA LEU A 29 -17.19 15.21 -7.52
C LEU A 29 -17.19 16.12 -6.30
N LEU A 30 -16.00 16.38 -5.72
CA LEU A 30 -15.84 17.31 -4.60
C LEU A 30 -16.34 18.71 -4.93
N LYS A 31 -16.00 19.27 -6.10
CA LYS A 31 -16.50 20.60 -6.53
C LYS A 31 -18.02 20.68 -6.58
N VAL A 32 -18.70 19.61 -6.98
CA VAL A 32 -20.16 19.55 -6.99
C VAL A 32 -20.70 19.52 -5.56
N MET A 33 -20.10 18.72 -4.69
CA MET A 33 -20.52 18.61 -3.29
C MET A 33 -20.23 19.88 -2.50
N GLU A 34 -19.10 20.55 -2.75
CA GLU A 34 -18.75 21.86 -2.19
C GLU A 34 -19.75 22.94 -2.63
N GLY A 35 -20.19 22.91 -3.89
CA GLY A 35 -21.26 23.78 -4.40
C GLY A 35 -22.63 23.54 -3.73
N LEU A 36 -22.84 22.37 -3.15
CA LEU A 36 -24.02 22.02 -2.35
C LEU A 36 -23.82 22.33 -0.84
N GLY A 37 -22.69 22.93 -0.45
CA GLY A 37 -22.40 23.31 0.93
C GLY A 37 -21.76 22.23 1.80
N PHE A 38 -21.31 21.11 1.20
CA PHE A 38 -20.58 20.08 1.93
C PHE A 38 -19.08 20.39 1.97
N SER A 39 -18.46 20.19 3.13
CA SER A 39 -17.00 20.31 3.27
C SER A 39 -16.34 18.96 2.92
N SER A 40 -15.18 19.04 2.26
CA SER A 40 -14.28 17.92 1.99
C SER A 40 -12.97 18.03 2.78
N ASP A 41 -12.95 18.88 3.81
CA ASP A 41 -11.77 19.08 4.64
C ASP A 41 -11.55 17.92 5.61
N ARG A 42 -10.54 17.12 5.29
CA ARG A 42 -10.13 15.95 6.06
C ARG A 42 -9.64 16.29 7.47
N ARG A 43 -8.93 17.41 7.62
CA ARG A 43 -8.45 17.86 8.93
C ARG A 43 -9.61 18.22 9.82
N LEU A 44 -10.58 18.96 9.29
CA LEU A 44 -11.81 19.26 10.01
C LEU A 44 -12.53 17.99 10.47
N ALA A 45 -12.59 16.95 9.63
CA ALA A 45 -13.21 15.68 10.02
C ALA A 45 -12.49 15.01 11.19
N LEU A 46 -11.15 14.96 11.15
CA LEU A 46 -10.33 14.39 12.23
C LEU A 46 -10.43 15.20 13.52
N ASP A 47 -10.41 16.53 13.42
CA ASP A 47 -10.59 17.42 14.56
C ASP A 47 -11.97 17.25 15.20
N LEU A 48 -13.02 17.05 14.40
CA LEU A 48 -14.36 16.76 14.89
C LEU A 48 -14.41 15.44 15.67
N PHE A 49 -13.76 14.38 15.17
CA PHE A 49 -13.66 13.10 15.89
C PHE A 49 -12.84 13.22 17.16
N ALA A 50 -11.70 13.90 17.14
CA ALA A 50 -10.87 14.12 18.31
C ALA A 50 -11.65 14.89 19.39
N HIS A 51 -12.29 15.99 18.98
CA HIS A 51 -13.08 16.80 19.90
C HIS A 51 -14.29 16.03 20.47
N ALA A 52 -15.06 15.33 19.60
CA ALA A 52 -16.18 14.49 20.03
C ALA A 52 -15.73 13.31 20.92
N GLY A 53 -14.51 12.81 20.71
CA GLY A 53 -13.85 11.81 21.55
C GLY A 53 -13.27 12.35 22.86
N GLY A 54 -13.34 13.68 23.08
CA GLY A 54 -12.75 14.32 24.25
C GLY A 54 -11.23 14.37 24.28
N TRP A 55 -10.58 14.23 23.10
CA TRP A 55 -9.13 14.26 22.96
C TRP A 55 -8.57 15.67 22.82
N THR A 56 -7.46 15.94 23.50
CA THR A 56 -6.65 17.15 23.35
C THR A 56 -5.20 16.80 23.05
N ALA A 57 -4.45 17.72 22.44
CA ALA A 57 -3.04 17.50 22.13
C ALA A 57 -2.18 17.26 23.40
N ALA A 58 -2.50 17.94 24.51
CA ALA A 58 -1.71 17.95 25.73
C ALA A 58 -1.92 16.74 26.64
N GLN A 59 -3.05 16.01 26.49
CA GLN A 59 -3.44 14.98 27.46
C GLN A 59 -3.23 13.56 26.92
N SER A 60 -2.86 12.64 27.80
CA SER A 60 -2.70 11.21 27.47
C SER A 60 -3.99 10.39 27.55
N GLN A 61 -5.09 11.01 27.96
CA GLN A 61 -6.43 10.39 28.13
C GLN A 61 -7.49 11.41 27.69
N PRO A 62 -8.66 10.94 27.26
CA PRO A 62 -9.77 11.84 26.90
C PRO A 62 -10.30 12.54 28.16
N GLN A 63 -10.89 13.71 27.96
CA GLN A 63 -11.47 14.52 29.06
C GLN A 63 -12.78 13.96 29.60
N VAL A 64 -13.43 13.09 28.86
CA VAL A 64 -14.73 12.52 29.21
C VAL A 64 -14.52 11.36 30.18
N SER A 65 -15.25 11.36 31.29
CA SER A 65 -15.26 10.27 32.27
C SER A 65 -15.71 8.95 31.61
N ALA A 66 -15.11 7.83 32.06
CA ALA A 66 -15.51 6.51 31.59
C ALA A 66 -17.00 6.16 31.88
N THR A 67 -17.59 6.77 32.93
CA THR A 67 -18.99 6.59 33.31
C THR A 67 -19.97 7.40 32.43
N ASP A 68 -19.49 8.51 31.85
CA ASP A 68 -20.32 9.47 31.12
C ASP A 68 -20.14 9.41 29.60
N GLU A 69 -19.24 8.56 29.09
CA GLU A 69 -18.83 8.60 27.70
C GLU A 69 -19.85 8.11 26.67
N GLY A 70 -20.79 7.30 27.07
CA GLY A 70 -21.72 6.64 26.12
C GLY A 70 -21.03 5.86 25.00
N MET A 71 -21.79 5.29 24.06
CA MET A 71 -21.24 4.50 22.95
C MET A 71 -20.56 5.34 21.85
N CYS A 72 -20.81 6.65 21.76
CA CYS A 72 -20.33 7.49 20.68
C CYS A 72 -18.84 7.76 20.76
N ARG A 73 -18.28 7.91 21.95
CA ARG A 73 -16.88 8.19 22.14
C ARG A 73 -15.95 7.07 21.62
N PRO A 74 -16.13 5.79 22.00
CA PRO A 74 -15.35 4.69 21.43
C PRO A 74 -15.44 4.59 19.91
N LEU A 75 -16.59 4.94 19.32
CA LEU A 75 -16.74 4.97 17.86
C LEU A 75 -15.89 6.08 17.21
N CYS A 76 -15.76 7.26 17.83
CA CYS A 76 -14.84 8.29 17.37
C CYS A 76 -13.39 7.77 17.39
N ASP A 77 -12.98 7.05 18.44
CA ASP A 77 -11.67 6.45 18.54
C ASP A 77 -11.41 5.40 17.43
N VAL A 78 -12.40 4.56 17.14
CA VAL A 78 -12.35 3.60 16.03
C VAL A 78 -12.17 4.31 14.69
N LEU A 79 -12.87 5.42 14.44
CA LEU A 79 -12.76 6.20 13.20
C LEU A 79 -11.40 6.88 13.07
N ILE A 80 -10.86 7.45 14.15
CA ILE A 80 -9.50 8.02 14.20
C ILE A 80 -8.46 6.94 13.86
N LEU A 81 -8.55 5.77 14.52
CA LEU A 81 -7.63 4.66 14.31
C LEU A 81 -7.76 4.09 12.89
N ALA A 82 -8.99 3.93 12.39
CA ALA A 82 -9.23 3.48 11.02
C ALA A 82 -8.62 4.43 10.00
N TYR A 83 -8.73 5.74 10.21
CA TYR A 83 -8.10 6.71 9.34
C TYR A 83 -6.56 6.58 9.37
N HIS A 84 -5.94 6.75 10.53
CA HIS A 84 -4.48 6.83 10.63
C HIS A 84 -3.77 5.51 10.32
N LEU A 85 -4.37 4.36 10.65
CA LEU A 85 -3.71 3.06 10.55
C LEU A 85 -4.13 2.23 9.32
N VAL A 86 -5.26 2.57 8.68
CA VAL A 86 -5.78 1.82 7.52
C VAL A 86 -5.95 2.73 6.31
N ILE A 87 -6.87 3.69 6.34
CA ILE A 87 -7.27 4.47 5.17
C ILE A 87 -6.11 5.29 4.61
N ALA A 88 -5.40 6.01 5.48
CA ALA A 88 -4.31 6.90 5.07
C ALA A 88 -3.18 6.18 4.34
N SER A 89 -2.92 4.92 4.70
CA SER A 89 -1.89 4.11 4.05
C SER A 89 -2.32 3.60 2.67
N GLU A 90 -3.58 3.26 2.49
CA GLU A 90 -4.11 2.79 1.21
C GLU A 90 -4.12 3.88 0.13
N VAL A 91 -4.33 5.12 0.55
CA VAL A 91 -4.27 6.30 -0.35
C VAL A 91 -2.92 7.01 -0.32
N SER A 92 -1.93 6.47 0.39
CA SER A 92 -0.57 7.03 0.53
C SER A 92 -0.54 8.48 1.04
N VAL A 93 -1.46 8.83 1.94
CA VAL A 93 -1.53 10.15 2.57
C VAL A 93 -0.40 10.28 3.60
N THR A 94 0.20 11.45 3.69
CA THR A 94 1.38 11.70 4.56
C THR A 94 1.05 12.40 5.86
N ASP A 95 -0.18 12.83 6.08
CA ASP A 95 -0.64 13.49 7.31
C ASP A 95 -1.09 12.49 8.38
N VAL A 96 -0.42 11.33 8.45
CA VAL A 96 -0.67 10.31 9.47
C VAL A 96 -0.03 10.74 10.78
N ASP A 97 -0.84 10.89 11.83
CA ASP A 97 -0.37 11.12 13.19
C ASP A 97 -0.29 9.79 13.95
N PHE A 98 0.87 9.13 13.83
CA PHE A 98 1.13 7.86 14.50
C PHE A 98 1.20 8.00 16.03
N GLU A 99 1.70 9.13 16.54
CA GLU A 99 1.81 9.38 17.97
C GLU A 99 0.41 9.54 18.60
N PHE A 100 -0.47 10.27 17.92
CA PHE A 100 -1.86 10.39 18.35
C PHE A 100 -2.62 9.06 18.25
N ALA A 101 -2.46 8.33 17.16
CA ALA A 101 -3.06 7.00 17.02
C ALA A 101 -2.60 6.02 18.12
N GLU A 102 -1.31 6.03 18.47
CA GLU A 102 -0.77 5.22 19.55
C GLU A 102 -1.38 5.59 20.92
N LYS A 103 -1.53 6.88 21.18
CA LYS A 103 -2.17 7.40 22.41
C LYS A 103 -3.63 6.93 22.54
N VAL A 104 -4.42 7.10 21.48
CA VAL A 104 -5.82 6.66 21.44
C VAL A 104 -5.92 5.14 21.61
N LEU A 105 -5.06 4.39 20.94
CA LEU A 105 -5.03 2.93 21.00
C LEU A 105 -4.61 2.42 22.39
N ALA A 106 -3.59 3.00 23.01
CA ALA A 106 -3.13 2.63 24.33
C ALA A 106 -4.22 2.84 25.40
N TRP A 107 -4.98 3.92 25.29
CA TRP A 107 -6.14 4.18 26.17
C TRP A 107 -7.20 3.10 26.03
N ASN A 108 -7.61 2.81 24.80
CA ASN A 108 -8.69 1.86 24.57
C ASN A 108 -8.29 0.42 24.91
N LEU A 109 -7.04 -0.01 24.69
CA LEU A 109 -6.56 -1.34 25.07
C LEU A 109 -6.47 -1.56 26.58
N ARG A 110 -6.26 -0.50 27.38
CA ARG A 110 -6.34 -0.62 28.84
C ARG A 110 -7.77 -0.89 29.31
N ARG A 111 -8.76 -0.35 28.62
CA ARG A 111 -10.19 -0.49 28.96
C ARG A 111 -10.82 -1.73 28.35
N PHE A 112 -10.40 -2.07 27.16
CA PHE A 112 -10.91 -3.17 26.36
C PHE A 112 -9.73 -4.06 25.87
N PRO A 113 -9.09 -4.79 26.80
CA PRO A 113 -7.86 -5.56 26.47
C PRO A 113 -8.10 -6.65 25.42
N GLU A 114 -9.33 -7.18 25.34
CA GLU A 114 -9.77 -8.17 24.34
C GLU A 114 -10.65 -7.56 23.25
N GLY A 115 -10.72 -6.24 23.16
CA GLY A 115 -11.52 -5.55 22.14
C GLY A 115 -11.00 -5.82 20.74
N THR A 116 -11.72 -6.59 19.93
CA THR A 116 -11.30 -7.07 18.60
C THR A 116 -10.81 -5.93 17.69
N PHE A 117 -11.52 -4.81 17.62
CA PHE A 117 -11.11 -3.66 16.81
C PHE A 117 -9.78 -3.06 17.30
N PHE A 118 -9.59 -2.94 18.61
CA PHE A 118 -8.37 -2.36 19.16
C PHE A 118 -7.18 -3.30 19.03
N LEU A 119 -7.39 -4.62 19.17
CA LEU A 119 -6.36 -5.62 18.86
C LEU A 119 -5.99 -5.58 17.37
N TYR A 120 -6.97 -5.48 16.47
CA TYR A 120 -6.74 -5.32 15.04
C TYR A 120 -5.94 -4.05 14.72
N PHE A 121 -6.30 -2.89 15.31
CA PHE A 121 -5.55 -1.66 15.10
C PHE A 121 -4.14 -1.71 15.70
N LYS A 122 -3.93 -2.43 16.81
CA LYS A 122 -2.59 -2.66 17.34
C LYS A 122 -1.74 -3.48 16.39
N ALA A 123 -2.33 -4.49 15.77
CA ALA A 123 -1.68 -5.26 14.72
C ALA A 123 -1.33 -4.40 13.50
N GLN A 124 -2.29 -3.58 13.02
CA GLN A 124 -2.07 -2.64 11.92
C GLN A 124 -0.93 -1.67 12.22
N MET A 125 -0.90 -1.11 13.42
CA MET A 125 0.20 -0.23 13.85
C MET A 125 1.55 -0.93 13.75
N TYR A 126 1.68 -2.15 14.26
CA TYR A 126 2.93 -2.91 14.16
C TYR A 126 3.28 -3.28 12.71
N ALA A 127 2.30 -3.63 11.88
CA ALA A 127 2.53 -3.89 10.47
C ALA A 127 3.11 -2.65 9.77
N ARG A 128 2.53 -1.46 10.00
CA ARG A 128 3.04 -0.19 9.44
C ARG A 128 4.42 0.19 9.99
N GLN A 129 4.73 -0.20 11.21
CA GLN A 129 6.06 -0.03 11.78
C GLN A 129 7.09 -1.05 11.29
N ALA A 130 6.75 -1.92 10.33
CA ALA A 130 7.57 -3.02 9.84
C ALA A 130 8.03 -3.98 10.96
N LEU A 131 7.10 -4.31 11.86
CA LEU A 131 7.28 -5.28 12.96
C LEU A 131 6.32 -6.48 12.76
N PRO A 132 6.53 -7.30 11.72
CA PRO A 132 5.57 -8.30 11.29
C PRO A 132 5.27 -9.36 12.35
N GLU A 133 6.26 -9.78 13.16
CA GLU A 133 6.06 -10.79 14.20
C GLU A 133 5.07 -10.31 15.28
N LYS A 134 5.16 -9.02 15.65
CA LYS A 134 4.21 -8.41 16.58
C LYS A 134 2.84 -8.24 15.94
N ALA A 135 2.79 -7.84 14.67
CA ALA A 135 1.55 -7.70 13.94
C ALA A 135 0.78 -9.03 13.86
N ILE A 136 1.46 -10.13 13.48
CA ILE A 136 0.89 -11.48 13.41
C ILE A 136 0.30 -11.90 14.76
N LYS A 137 1.03 -11.66 15.87
CA LYS A 137 0.53 -11.97 17.21
C LYS A 137 -0.81 -11.29 17.48
N TYR A 138 -0.89 -9.98 17.26
CA TYR A 138 -2.10 -9.21 17.56
C TYR A 138 -3.26 -9.48 16.59
N TYR A 139 -3.00 -9.78 15.30
CA TYR A 139 -4.06 -10.24 14.39
C TYR A 139 -4.66 -11.56 14.85
N ARG A 140 -3.83 -12.52 15.30
CA ARG A 140 -4.33 -13.79 15.86
C ARG A 140 -5.14 -13.57 17.12
N SER A 141 -4.65 -12.75 18.05
CA SER A 141 -5.42 -12.39 19.25
C SER A 141 -6.76 -11.73 18.88
N ALA A 142 -6.83 -10.90 17.83
CA ALA A 142 -8.08 -10.32 17.36
C ALA A 142 -9.06 -11.36 16.79
N VAL A 143 -8.55 -12.37 16.07
CA VAL A 143 -9.38 -13.50 15.61
C VAL A 143 -9.91 -14.32 16.78
N GLU A 144 -9.07 -14.60 17.77
CA GLU A 144 -9.40 -15.41 18.95
C GLU A 144 -10.36 -14.70 19.91
N SER A 145 -10.39 -13.36 19.92
CA SER A 145 -11.17 -12.55 20.87
C SER A 145 -12.70 -12.63 20.66
N GLN A 146 -13.17 -13.11 19.49
CA GLN A 146 -14.61 -13.25 19.22
C GLN A 146 -14.86 -14.30 18.11
N SER A 147 -16.06 -14.90 18.11
CA SER A 147 -16.49 -15.89 17.09
C SER A 147 -17.79 -15.52 16.39
N ALA A 148 -18.50 -14.48 16.88
CA ALA A 148 -19.83 -14.11 16.41
C ALA A 148 -19.83 -13.48 15.00
N TYR A 149 -18.81 -12.71 14.66
CA TYR A 149 -18.77 -11.92 13.43
C TYR A 149 -17.60 -12.34 12.54
N LYS A 150 -17.83 -13.30 11.64
CA LYS A 150 -16.82 -13.82 10.71
C LYS A 150 -16.19 -12.75 9.81
N GLN A 151 -16.92 -11.67 9.52
CA GLN A 151 -16.39 -10.55 8.70
C GLN A 151 -15.19 -9.88 9.36
N LEU A 152 -15.12 -9.82 10.69
CA LEU A 152 -13.95 -9.31 11.40
C LEU A 152 -12.77 -10.28 11.30
N HIS A 153 -13.03 -11.60 11.29
CA HIS A 153 -11.98 -12.59 10.99
C HIS A 153 -11.43 -12.41 9.58
N HIS A 154 -12.29 -12.20 8.57
CA HIS A 154 -11.85 -11.97 7.19
C HIS A 154 -10.95 -10.73 7.06
N LEU A 155 -11.27 -9.66 7.81
CA LEU A 155 -10.41 -8.47 7.86
C LEU A 155 -9.01 -8.81 8.43
N CYS A 156 -8.98 -9.59 9.52
CA CYS A 156 -7.73 -10.04 10.13
C CYS A 156 -6.96 -10.99 9.19
N PHE A 157 -7.62 -11.96 8.56
CA PHE A 157 -6.98 -12.90 7.63
C PHE A 157 -6.41 -12.19 6.40
N PHE A 158 -7.09 -11.17 5.87
CA PHE A 158 -6.53 -10.36 4.79
C PHE A 158 -5.24 -9.65 5.25
N SER A 159 -5.24 -9.01 6.40
CA SER A 159 -4.05 -8.33 6.92
C SER A 159 -2.93 -9.31 7.31
N LEU A 160 -3.28 -10.51 7.81
CA LEU A 160 -2.34 -11.60 8.06
C LEU A 160 -1.69 -12.09 6.77
N SER A 161 -2.46 -12.31 5.70
CA SER A 161 -1.92 -12.75 4.41
C SER A 161 -0.90 -11.74 3.87
N LEU A 162 -1.20 -10.43 3.96
CA LEU A 162 -0.24 -9.39 3.57
C LEU A 162 1.01 -9.40 4.46
N THR A 163 0.84 -9.61 5.78
CA THR A 163 1.98 -9.66 6.71
C THR A 163 2.86 -10.87 6.45
N HIS A 164 2.28 -12.02 6.07
CA HIS A 164 3.04 -13.20 5.66
C HIS A 164 3.75 -13.00 4.31
N LEU A 165 3.14 -12.29 3.35
CA LEU A 165 3.84 -11.88 2.11
C LEU A 165 5.05 -10.97 2.42
N VAL A 166 4.90 -10.03 3.36
CA VAL A 166 5.99 -9.13 3.83
C VAL A 166 7.17 -9.92 4.38
N THR A 167 6.94 -11.04 5.05
CA THR A 167 8.00 -11.92 5.61
C THR A 167 8.45 -13.01 4.66
N CYS A 168 7.92 -13.06 3.43
CA CYS A 168 8.15 -14.13 2.45
C CYS A 168 7.71 -15.52 2.96
N ASP A 169 6.76 -15.58 3.90
CA ASP A 169 6.13 -16.80 4.39
C ASP A 169 4.92 -17.15 3.51
N TYR A 170 5.23 -17.66 2.33
CA TYR A 170 4.23 -17.90 1.28
C TYR A 170 3.22 -18.98 1.63
N ASP A 171 3.61 -20.00 2.40
CA ASP A 171 2.70 -21.08 2.81
C ASP A 171 1.57 -20.52 3.70
N ARG A 172 1.91 -19.73 4.71
CA ARG A 172 0.89 -19.12 5.58
C ARG A 172 0.10 -18.03 4.89
N ALA A 173 0.72 -17.29 3.95
CA ALA A 173 -0.03 -16.34 3.12
C ALA A 173 -1.09 -17.06 2.29
N TYR A 174 -0.72 -18.21 1.67
CA TYR A 174 -1.64 -19.05 0.93
C TYR A 174 -2.80 -19.56 1.78
N GLU A 175 -2.54 -20.09 2.98
CA GLU A 175 -3.57 -20.54 3.93
C GLU A 175 -4.59 -19.44 4.25
N CYS A 176 -4.12 -18.23 4.52
CA CYS A 176 -5.00 -17.08 4.79
C CYS A 176 -5.86 -16.72 3.56
N PHE A 177 -5.27 -16.69 2.36
CA PHE A 177 -6.02 -16.44 1.12
C PHE A 177 -6.99 -17.56 0.78
N GLU A 178 -6.66 -18.81 1.13
CA GLU A 178 -7.57 -19.96 0.97
C GLU A 178 -8.85 -19.77 1.79
N VAL A 179 -8.73 -19.41 3.06
CA VAL A 179 -9.90 -19.09 3.90
C VAL A 179 -10.73 -17.95 3.27
N LEU A 180 -10.08 -16.86 2.85
CA LEU A 180 -10.75 -15.72 2.24
C LEU A 180 -11.45 -16.06 0.92
N SER A 181 -10.84 -16.86 0.06
CA SER A 181 -11.41 -17.26 -1.23
C SER A 181 -12.68 -18.10 -1.07
N ARG A 182 -12.74 -18.91 -0.02
CA ARG A 182 -13.90 -19.74 0.31
C ARG A 182 -15.01 -18.98 1.02
N GLU A 183 -14.68 -18.23 2.06
CA GLU A 183 -15.62 -17.70 3.04
C GLU A 183 -16.00 -16.25 2.82
N SER A 184 -15.10 -15.42 2.28
CA SER A 184 -15.36 -14.01 2.06
C SER A 184 -16.16 -13.75 0.78
N ASN A 185 -17.12 -12.84 0.86
CA ASN A 185 -17.86 -12.37 -0.32
C ASN A 185 -17.19 -11.16 -1.02
N TRP A 186 -16.08 -10.68 -0.48
CA TRP A 186 -15.31 -9.58 -1.06
C TRP A 186 -14.22 -10.10 -1.97
N SER A 187 -14.09 -9.48 -3.15
CA SER A 187 -12.93 -9.62 -4.05
C SER A 187 -12.38 -11.04 -4.20
N LYS A 188 -13.26 -12.03 -4.38
CA LYS A 188 -12.86 -13.44 -4.56
C LYS A 188 -11.81 -13.62 -5.66
N ALA A 189 -11.91 -12.85 -6.75
CA ALA A 189 -10.95 -12.89 -7.84
C ALA A 189 -9.54 -12.47 -7.37
N VAL A 190 -9.42 -11.51 -6.45
CA VAL A 190 -8.13 -11.06 -5.90
C VAL A 190 -7.51 -12.13 -5.00
N TYR A 191 -8.30 -12.74 -4.13
CA TYR A 191 -7.81 -13.80 -3.24
C TYR A 191 -7.39 -15.03 -4.02
N GLN A 192 -8.18 -15.41 -5.01
CA GLN A 192 -7.88 -16.53 -5.91
C GLN A 192 -6.60 -16.27 -6.70
N TYR A 193 -6.43 -15.04 -7.25
CA TYR A 193 -5.21 -14.65 -7.94
C TYR A 193 -3.98 -14.67 -7.01
N ALA A 194 -4.11 -14.17 -5.77
CA ALA A 194 -3.01 -14.16 -4.81
C ALA A 194 -2.52 -15.57 -4.49
N LYS A 195 -3.44 -16.53 -4.28
CA LYS A 195 -3.12 -17.95 -4.12
C LYS A 195 -2.35 -18.50 -5.32
N ALA A 196 -2.93 -18.29 -6.51
CA ALA A 196 -2.33 -18.75 -7.75
C ALA A 196 -0.93 -18.14 -7.98
N ALA A 197 -0.76 -16.84 -7.72
CA ALA A 197 0.52 -16.16 -7.84
C ALA A 197 1.61 -16.75 -6.93
N ILE A 198 1.26 -17.14 -5.71
CA ILE A 198 2.17 -17.83 -4.80
C ILE A 198 2.56 -19.20 -5.38
N LEU A 199 1.61 -19.97 -5.87
CA LEU A 199 1.84 -21.31 -6.40
C LEU A 199 2.65 -21.33 -7.71
N VAL A 200 2.51 -20.29 -8.56
CA VAL A 200 3.29 -20.15 -9.81
C VAL A 200 4.80 -20.13 -9.52
N GLU A 201 5.18 -19.58 -8.39
CA GLU A 201 6.59 -19.47 -7.97
C GLU A 201 7.04 -20.61 -7.03
N ALA A 202 6.12 -21.51 -6.68
CA ALA A 202 6.40 -22.69 -5.88
C ALA A 202 7.07 -23.81 -6.74
N PRO A 203 7.62 -24.87 -6.10
CA PRO A 203 8.17 -26.01 -6.82
C PRO A 203 7.18 -26.64 -7.81
N ASP A 204 7.69 -27.25 -8.88
CA ASP A 204 6.90 -27.80 -10.02
C ASP A 204 5.76 -28.74 -9.62
N ARG A 205 5.88 -29.47 -8.50
CA ARG A 205 4.81 -30.33 -7.97
C ARG A 205 3.49 -29.60 -7.68
N GLN A 206 3.51 -28.28 -7.51
CA GLN A 206 2.33 -27.46 -7.25
C GLN A 206 1.78 -26.77 -8.52
N ARG A 207 2.41 -27.01 -9.67
CA ARG A 207 2.06 -26.34 -10.94
C ARG A 207 0.63 -26.64 -11.37
N PHE A 208 0.18 -27.88 -11.25
CA PHE A 208 -1.20 -28.25 -11.57
C PHE A 208 -2.22 -27.46 -10.75
N GLN A 209 -1.93 -27.26 -9.46
CA GLN A 209 -2.79 -26.45 -8.59
C GLN A 209 -2.76 -24.97 -9.00
N ALA A 210 -1.57 -24.42 -9.34
CA ALA A 210 -1.44 -23.05 -9.85
C ALA A 210 -2.28 -22.82 -11.11
N ASP A 211 -2.24 -23.79 -12.06
CA ASP A 211 -3.00 -23.74 -13.31
C ASP A 211 -4.51 -23.76 -13.05
N LYS A 212 -4.96 -24.56 -12.09
CA LYS A 212 -6.38 -24.62 -11.70
C LYS A 212 -6.84 -23.30 -11.10
N GLU A 213 -6.10 -22.84 -10.07
CA GLU A 213 -6.42 -21.59 -9.36
C GLU A 213 -6.44 -20.40 -10.33
N MET A 214 -5.46 -20.29 -11.24
CA MET A 214 -5.35 -19.20 -12.20
C MET A 214 -6.50 -19.18 -13.20
N ARG A 215 -6.98 -20.35 -13.66
CA ARG A 215 -8.12 -20.47 -14.60
C ARG A 215 -9.44 -20.02 -13.98
N GLU A 216 -9.61 -20.12 -12.68
CA GLU A 216 -10.84 -19.72 -11.98
C GLU A 216 -10.98 -18.20 -11.84
N VAL A 217 -9.85 -17.46 -11.78
CA VAL A 217 -9.82 -16.00 -11.52
C VAL A 217 -10.75 -15.18 -12.42
N PRO A 218 -10.77 -15.36 -13.76
CA PRO A 218 -11.61 -14.53 -14.63
C PRO A 218 -13.12 -14.63 -14.36
N GLY A 219 -13.59 -15.81 -13.89
CA GLY A 219 -14.98 -16.08 -13.55
C GLY A 219 -15.45 -15.48 -12.23
N LEU A 220 -14.51 -15.09 -11.34
CA LEU A 220 -14.80 -14.58 -10.02
C LEU A 220 -14.89 -13.05 -9.92
N VAL A 221 -14.63 -12.33 -11.03
CA VAL A 221 -14.62 -10.86 -11.05
C VAL A 221 -15.99 -10.29 -10.81
N GLN A 222 -16.10 -9.38 -9.86
CA GLN A 222 -17.33 -8.73 -9.43
C GLN A 222 -17.46 -7.31 -9.97
N ARG A 223 -18.70 -6.79 -9.94
CA ARG A 223 -19.01 -5.40 -10.22
C ARG A 223 -19.68 -4.78 -9.00
N ILE A 224 -19.19 -3.63 -8.57
CA ILE A 224 -19.84 -2.81 -7.55
C ILE A 224 -20.43 -1.58 -8.23
N ALA A 225 -21.73 -1.37 -8.07
CA ALA A 225 -22.46 -0.29 -8.74
C ALA A 225 -22.18 -0.21 -10.25
N GLY A 226 -22.14 -1.36 -10.93
CA GLY A 226 -21.88 -1.46 -12.37
C GLY A 226 -20.41 -1.27 -12.79
N ARG A 227 -19.48 -0.99 -11.87
CA ARG A 227 -18.06 -0.78 -12.17
C ARG A 227 -17.22 -1.95 -11.68
N HIS A 228 -16.18 -2.27 -12.44
CA HIS A 228 -15.18 -3.24 -12.01
C HIS A 228 -14.24 -2.66 -10.96
N ILE A 229 -13.88 -3.49 -9.99
CA ILE A 229 -12.85 -3.16 -9.00
C ILE A 229 -11.50 -3.18 -9.72
N PRO A 230 -10.66 -2.12 -9.61
CA PRO A 230 -9.40 -2.04 -10.35
C PRO A 230 -8.47 -3.24 -10.11
N LEU A 231 -8.33 -3.69 -8.86
CA LEU A 231 -7.47 -4.83 -8.52
C LEU A 231 -8.00 -6.17 -9.05
N GLU A 232 -9.32 -6.36 -9.14
CA GLU A 232 -9.92 -7.53 -9.80
C GLU A 232 -9.71 -7.52 -11.31
N THR A 233 -9.78 -6.32 -11.93
CA THR A 233 -9.45 -6.16 -13.35
C THR A 233 -7.99 -6.52 -13.62
N PHE A 234 -7.09 -6.12 -12.73
CA PHE A 234 -5.68 -6.50 -12.77
C PHE A 234 -5.51 -8.02 -12.64
N ALA A 235 -6.11 -8.65 -11.62
CA ALA A 235 -6.06 -10.09 -11.38
C ALA A 235 -6.53 -10.88 -12.62
N LYS A 236 -7.67 -10.49 -13.20
CA LYS A 236 -8.20 -11.08 -14.43
C LYS A 236 -7.23 -10.94 -15.62
N ALA A 237 -6.66 -9.75 -15.81
CA ALA A 237 -5.75 -9.50 -16.93
C ALA A 237 -4.47 -10.34 -16.79
N LYS A 238 -3.93 -10.47 -15.58
CA LYS A 238 -2.76 -11.30 -15.30
C LYS A 238 -3.06 -12.80 -15.43
N ALA A 239 -4.22 -13.26 -14.99
CA ALA A 239 -4.64 -14.65 -15.19
C ALA A 239 -4.78 -15.01 -16.68
N ASN A 240 -5.37 -14.13 -17.49
CA ASN A 240 -5.44 -14.31 -18.93
C ASN A 240 -4.05 -14.30 -19.58
N LYS A 241 -3.15 -13.41 -19.12
CA LYS A 241 -1.77 -13.37 -19.59
C LYS A 241 -1.02 -14.66 -19.24
N TYR A 242 -1.17 -15.18 -18.03
CA TYR A 242 -0.63 -16.47 -17.61
C TYR A 242 -0.96 -17.57 -18.61
N ALA A 243 -2.24 -17.74 -18.94
CA ALA A 243 -2.70 -18.74 -19.89
C ALA A 243 -2.11 -18.51 -21.30
N SER A 244 -2.03 -17.26 -21.77
CA SER A 244 -1.50 -16.94 -23.10
C SER A 244 0.02 -17.11 -23.23
N GLN A 245 0.76 -17.15 -22.11
CA GLN A 245 2.21 -17.33 -22.07
C GLN A 245 2.63 -18.76 -21.70
N GLY A 246 1.76 -19.76 -21.96
CA GLY A 246 2.07 -21.17 -21.63
C GLY A 246 2.23 -21.40 -20.14
N ASN A 247 1.33 -20.84 -19.36
CA ASN A 247 1.24 -20.95 -17.90
C ASN A 247 2.49 -20.44 -17.17
N ARG A 248 2.93 -19.22 -17.52
CA ARG A 248 4.06 -18.54 -16.87
C ARG A 248 3.75 -17.09 -16.59
N LEU A 249 4.27 -16.57 -15.47
CA LEU A 249 4.34 -15.16 -15.13
C LEU A 249 5.66 -14.86 -14.40
N ALA A 250 6.21 -13.71 -14.64
CA ALA A 250 7.38 -13.20 -13.94
C ALA A 250 6.99 -12.65 -12.56
N LEU A 251 7.61 -13.15 -11.49
CA LEU A 251 7.50 -12.63 -10.11
C LEU A 251 6.08 -12.24 -9.67
N PRO A 252 5.04 -13.05 -9.93
CA PRO A 252 3.65 -12.63 -9.75
C PRO A 252 3.29 -12.35 -8.28
N SER A 253 3.90 -13.03 -7.30
CA SER A 253 3.66 -12.76 -5.88
C SER A 253 4.28 -11.43 -5.43
N LEU A 254 5.46 -11.04 -5.95
CA LEU A 254 6.08 -9.76 -5.66
C LEU A 254 5.34 -8.62 -6.38
N GLU A 255 4.89 -8.83 -7.62
CA GLU A 255 4.05 -7.88 -8.34
C GLU A 255 2.75 -7.60 -7.58
N PHE A 256 2.07 -8.66 -7.13
CA PHE A 256 0.88 -8.54 -6.28
C PHE A 256 1.19 -7.82 -4.97
N SER A 257 2.28 -8.18 -4.29
CA SER A 257 2.73 -7.53 -3.05
C SER A 257 2.94 -6.03 -3.20
N TYR A 258 3.45 -5.58 -4.36
CA TYR A 258 3.55 -4.15 -4.66
C TYR A 258 2.16 -3.50 -4.80
N MET A 259 1.24 -4.15 -5.49
CA MET A 259 -0.12 -3.60 -5.70
C MET A 259 -0.88 -3.40 -4.39
N VAL A 260 -0.70 -4.29 -3.43
CA VAL A 260 -1.33 -4.25 -2.09
C VAL A 260 -0.45 -3.62 -1.01
N HIS A 261 0.51 -2.77 -1.39
CA HIS A 261 1.36 -1.96 -0.50
C HIS A 261 2.28 -2.73 0.47
N CYS A 262 2.55 -4.01 0.26
CA CYS A 262 3.43 -4.78 1.14
C CYS A 262 4.85 -4.20 1.25
N PHE A 263 5.42 -3.66 0.17
CA PHE A 263 6.78 -3.09 0.18
C PHE A 263 6.98 -1.99 1.23
N SER A 264 5.96 -1.16 1.48
CA SER A 264 6.02 -0.10 2.49
C SER A 264 6.05 -0.63 3.93
N MET A 265 5.61 -1.86 4.15
CA MET A 265 5.58 -2.55 5.43
C MET A 265 6.71 -3.57 5.58
N THR A 266 7.49 -3.82 4.51
CA THR A 266 8.54 -4.83 4.51
C THR A 266 9.76 -4.31 5.28
N PRO A 267 10.24 -5.05 6.31
CA PRO A 267 11.46 -4.68 7.01
C PRO A 267 12.66 -4.61 6.08
N VAL A 268 13.54 -3.64 6.29
CA VAL A 268 14.73 -3.43 5.44
C VAL A 268 15.59 -4.70 5.34
N TYR A 269 15.73 -5.46 6.39
CA TYR A 269 16.48 -6.73 6.36
C TYR A 269 15.83 -7.78 5.46
N VAL A 270 14.49 -7.81 5.35
CA VAL A 270 13.80 -8.72 4.42
C VAL A 270 13.98 -8.26 2.98
N LEU A 271 13.92 -6.94 2.72
CA LEU A 271 14.22 -6.40 1.39
C LEU A 271 15.62 -6.80 0.93
N LEU A 272 16.62 -6.67 1.81
CA LEU A 272 18.03 -6.97 1.49
C LEU A 272 18.33 -8.47 1.35
N ASN A 273 17.77 -9.29 2.24
CA ASN A 273 18.16 -10.70 2.34
C ASN A 273 17.23 -11.67 1.57
N ASN A 274 16.02 -11.24 1.23
CA ASN A 274 15.03 -12.09 0.58
C ASN A 274 14.52 -11.49 -0.73
N THR A 275 13.99 -10.26 -0.70
CA THR A 275 13.30 -9.67 -1.85
C THR A 275 14.27 -9.33 -2.98
N LEU A 276 15.32 -8.56 -2.70
CA LEU A 276 16.31 -8.17 -3.71
C LEU A 276 17.06 -9.36 -4.30
N PRO A 277 17.61 -10.30 -3.51
CA PRO A 277 18.28 -11.48 -4.08
C PRO A 277 17.38 -12.32 -5.00
N ARG A 278 16.09 -12.39 -4.69
CA ARG A 278 15.13 -13.10 -5.55
C ARG A 278 14.90 -12.38 -6.87
N ILE A 279 14.79 -11.04 -6.84
CA ILE A 279 14.63 -10.21 -8.04
C ILE A 279 15.92 -10.28 -8.87
N ASP A 280 17.09 -10.12 -8.26
CA ASP A 280 18.38 -10.15 -8.93
C ASP A 280 18.64 -11.52 -9.59
N LYS A 281 18.33 -12.63 -8.89
CA LYS A 281 18.37 -13.98 -9.48
C LYS A 281 17.50 -14.10 -10.74
N PHE A 282 16.31 -13.50 -10.74
CA PHE A 282 15.44 -13.52 -11.91
C PHE A 282 16.00 -12.66 -13.05
N ILE A 283 16.60 -11.51 -12.74
CA ILE A 283 17.32 -10.68 -13.74
C ILE A 283 18.46 -11.47 -14.37
N ASP A 284 19.32 -12.12 -13.56
CA ASP A 284 20.42 -12.95 -14.03
C ASP A 284 19.92 -14.06 -14.98
N GLN A 285 18.79 -14.70 -14.65
CA GLN A 285 18.18 -15.71 -15.53
C GLN A 285 17.73 -15.13 -16.86
N LEU A 286 17.20 -13.91 -16.90
CA LEU A 286 16.81 -13.25 -18.13
C LEU A 286 18.05 -12.83 -18.96
N GLU A 287 19.07 -12.29 -18.31
CA GLU A 287 20.29 -11.86 -18.97
C GLU A 287 21.14 -13.02 -19.53
N ALA A 288 21.00 -14.22 -18.95
CA ALA A 288 21.62 -15.45 -19.45
C ALA A 288 20.98 -16.00 -20.72
N VAL A 289 19.79 -15.52 -21.13
CA VAL A 289 19.10 -15.98 -22.33
C VAL A 289 19.81 -15.47 -23.59
N PRO A 290 20.09 -16.30 -24.60
CA PRO A 290 20.82 -15.89 -25.79
C PRO A 290 20.15 -14.74 -26.60
N SER A 291 18.83 -14.70 -26.61
CA SER A 291 18.07 -13.61 -27.23
C SER A 291 16.69 -13.48 -26.58
N ALA A 292 16.13 -12.26 -26.56
CA ALA A 292 14.80 -12.02 -26.04
C ALA A 292 13.70 -12.87 -26.75
N SER A 293 13.88 -13.16 -28.02
CA SER A 293 12.94 -13.98 -28.81
C SER A 293 12.95 -15.46 -28.47
N SER A 294 14.02 -15.96 -27.86
CA SER A 294 14.10 -17.37 -27.41
C SER A 294 13.56 -17.62 -26.01
N TYR A 295 13.15 -16.56 -25.29
CA TYR A 295 12.59 -16.68 -23.94
C TYR A 295 11.09 -16.96 -23.98
N GLY A 296 10.67 -18.03 -23.38
CA GLY A 296 9.26 -18.36 -23.15
C GLY A 296 8.41 -18.35 -24.43
N SER A 297 7.39 -17.48 -24.45
CA SER A 297 6.54 -17.22 -25.63
C SER A 297 7.11 -16.14 -26.57
N GLY A 298 8.33 -15.66 -26.32
CA GLY A 298 9.05 -14.72 -27.18
C GLY A 298 9.37 -13.37 -26.51
N ALA A 299 9.82 -12.41 -27.33
CA ALA A 299 10.35 -11.13 -26.86
C ALA A 299 9.38 -10.32 -25.99
N ALA A 300 8.06 -10.41 -26.22
CA ALA A 300 7.09 -9.70 -25.40
C ALA A 300 7.08 -10.21 -23.94
N GLU A 301 7.16 -11.52 -23.73
CA GLU A 301 7.27 -12.10 -22.39
C GLU A 301 8.59 -11.70 -21.73
N TYR A 302 9.71 -11.77 -22.47
CA TYR A 302 11.02 -11.34 -21.99
C TYR A 302 11.00 -9.90 -21.46
N PHE A 303 10.57 -8.93 -22.29
CA PHE A 303 10.57 -7.53 -21.90
C PHE A 303 9.58 -7.19 -20.81
N SER A 304 8.44 -7.88 -20.75
CA SER A 304 7.51 -7.79 -19.63
C SER A 304 8.15 -8.23 -18.31
N GLY A 305 8.84 -9.38 -18.33
CA GLY A 305 9.58 -9.89 -17.16
C GLY A 305 10.73 -8.97 -16.76
N TYR A 306 11.51 -8.49 -17.74
CA TYR A 306 12.63 -7.59 -17.54
C TYR A 306 12.18 -6.26 -16.91
N CYS A 307 11.19 -5.59 -17.50
CA CYS A 307 10.67 -4.33 -16.96
C CYS A 307 10.06 -4.50 -15.57
N LEU A 308 9.34 -5.60 -15.33
CA LEU A 308 8.77 -5.88 -14.01
C LEU A 308 9.87 -6.09 -12.97
N ALA A 309 10.88 -6.88 -13.27
CA ALA A 309 11.99 -7.16 -12.35
C ALA A 309 12.74 -5.86 -11.98
N PHE A 310 13.11 -5.03 -12.97
CA PHE A 310 13.76 -3.76 -12.71
C PHE A 310 12.85 -2.75 -12.02
N PHE A 311 11.56 -2.74 -12.30
CA PHE A 311 10.59 -1.95 -11.57
C PHE A 311 10.57 -2.34 -10.07
N LEU A 312 10.40 -3.62 -9.77
CA LEU A 312 10.39 -4.12 -8.39
C LEU A 312 11.71 -3.91 -7.67
N ARG A 313 12.85 -4.06 -8.39
CA ARG A 313 14.18 -3.75 -7.86
C ARG A 313 14.29 -2.28 -7.45
N GLY A 314 13.90 -1.36 -8.32
CA GLY A 314 13.89 0.07 -8.03
C GLY A 314 13.02 0.42 -6.82
N VAL A 315 11.83 -0.19 -6.70
CA VAL A 315 10.93 -0.03 -5.54
C VAL A 315 11.59 -0.54 -4.26
N ALA A 316 12.15 -1.76 -4.27
CA ALA A 316 12.79 -2.34 -3.10
C ALA A 316 13.98 -1.48 -2.62
N LEU A 317 14.86 -1.05 -3.54
CA LEU A 317 16.00 -0.17 -3.25
C LEU A 317 15.55 1.17 -2.67
N ARG A 318 14.45 1.76 -3.20
CA ARG A 318 13.89 2.99 -2.64
C ARG A 318 13.49 2.81 -1.17
N PHE A 319 12.80 1.72 -0.82
CA PHE A 319 12.40 1.46 0.57
C PHE A 319 13.58 1.08 1.48
N VAL A 320 14.66 0.52 0.94
CA VAL A 320 15.91 0.29 1.71
C VAL A 320 16.54 1.63 2.12
N VAL A 321 16.55 2.63 1.23
CA VAL A 321 17.16 3.95 1.52
C VAL A 321 16.20 4.86 2.28
N TYR A 322 14.96 4.91 1.84
CA TYR A 322 13.90 5.79 2.35
C TYR A 322 12.67 4.98 2.79
N PRO A 323 12.76 4.23 3.90
CA PRO A 323 11.59 3.58 4.49
C PRO A 323 10.59 4.64 4.96
N GLU A 324 9.33 4.25 5.17
CA GLU A 324 8.32 5.17 5.70
C GLU A 324 8.72 5.70 7.09
N ALA A 325 8.32 6.94 7.41
CA ALA A 325 8.81 7.69 8.58
C ALA A 325 8.56 7.00 9.94
N HIS A 326 7.52 6.15 10.00
CA HIS A 326 7.15 5.40 11.21
C HIS A 326 7.73 3.98 11.27
N THR A 327 8.52 3.59 10.28
CA THR A 327 9.12 2.25 10.19
C THR A 327 10.24 2.07 11.20
N HIS A 328 10.23 0.97 11.95
CA HIS A 328 11.34 0.55 12.78
C HIS A 328 12.46 -0.05 11.93
N VAL A 329 13.46 0.76 11.61
CA VAL A 329 14.60 0.33 10.80
C VAL A 329 15.60 -0.42 11.65
N ARG A 330 15.66 -1.75 11.52
CA ARG A 330 16.80 -2.56 11.99
C ARG A 330 17.80 -2.67 10.85
N ARG A 331 18.88 -1.92 10.90
CA ARG A 331 20.00 -2.08 9.97
C ARG A 331 20.91 -3.21 10.45
N PRO A 332 21.46 -4.01 9.54
CA PRO A 332 22.46 -5.01 9.89
C PRO A 332 23.63 -4.35 10.64
N LYS A 333 24.06 -4.94 11.73
CA LYS A 333 25.24 -4.47 12.46
C LYS A 333 26.49 -4.73 11.59
N GLY A 334 27.26 -3.69 11.28
CA GLY A 334 28.56 -3.81 10.60
C GLY A 334 28.60 -3.38 9.15
N GLU A 335 27.53 -3.37 8.40
CA GLU A 335 27.53 -2.88 7.01
C GLU A 335 27.12 -1.41 6.96
N ARG A 336 28.07 -0.53 6.60
CA ARG A 336 27.76 0.81 6.14
C ARG A 336 27.18 0.68 4.73
N LEU A 337 25.84 0.60 4.62
CA LEU A 337 25.16 0.71 3.33
C LEU A 337 25.58 2.04 2.69
N LYS A 338 26.18 1.96 1.51
CA LYS A 338 26.51 3.14 0.71
C LYS A 338 25.25 3.69 0.07
N LEU A 339 24.47 4.44 0.85
CA LEU A 339 23.13 4.89 0.46
C LEU A 339 23.11 5.62 -0.88
N ALA A 340 24.16 6.39 -1.21
CA ALA A 340 24.25 7.09 -2.49
C ALA A 340 24.37 6.14 -3.70
N GLU A 341 25.05 5.00 -3.54
CA GLU A 341 25.14 3.96 -4.58
C GLU A 341 23.77 3.29 -4.76
N ILE A 342 23.10 2.93 -3.67
CA ILE A 342 21.77 2.32 -3.71
C ILE A 342 20.73 3.25 -4.37
N VAL A 343 20.81 4.57 -4.13
CA VAL A 343 19.95 5.55 -4.82
C VAL A 343 20.21 5.55 -6.32
N LYS A 344 21.49 5.53 -6.76
CA LYS A 344 21.82 5.44 -8.19
C LYS A 344 21.30 4.15 -8.82
N ASP A 345 21.41 3.04 -8.10
CA ASP A 345 20.91 1.74 -8.56
C ASP A 345 19.39 1.74 -8.68
N ALA A 346 18.67 2.39 -7.75
CA ALA A 346 17.23 2.56 -7.84
C ALA A 346 16.83 3.39 -9.07
N GLN A 347 17.52 4.51 -9.32
CA GLN A 347 17.29 5.35 -10.50
C GLN A 347 17.59 4.60 -11.79
N SER A 348 18.72 3.89 -11.85
CA SER A 348 19.09 3.04 -12.99
C SER A 348 18.05 1.96 -13.26
N SER A 349 17.51 1.35 -12.20
CA SER A 349 16.46 0.33 -12.33
C SER A 349 15.20 0.90 -12.98
N PHE A 350 14.73 2.09 -12.59
CA PHE A 350 13.61 2.74 -13.27
C PHE A 350 13.93 3.16 -14.70
N SER A 351 15.15 3.62 -14.97
CA SER A 351 15.60 3.96 -16.34
C SER A 351 15.48 2.78 -17.30
N LYS A 352 15.86 1.57 -16.86
CA LYS A 352 15.71 0.34 -17.66
C LYS A 352 14.25 0.03 -18.03
N VAL A 353 13.29 0.37 -17.16
CA VAL A 353 11.87 0.27 -17.51
C VAL A 353 11.50 1.23 -18.63
N PHE A 354 12.00 2.47 -18.58
CA PHE A 354 11.69 3.48 -19.61
C PHE A 354 12.33 3.15 -20.95
N GLU A 355 13.57 2.63 -20.97
CA GLU A 355 14.29 2.20 -22.17
C GLU A 355 13.53 1.14 -22.98
N HIS A 356 12.82 0.25 -22.28
CA HIS A 356 12.10 -0.85 -22.92
C HIS A 356 10.58 -0.65 -22.94
N ALA A 357 10.08 0.52 -22.56
CA ALA A 357 8.65 0.84 -22.48
C ALA A 357 7.85 0.49 -23.75
N SER A 358 8.43 0.76 -24.95
CA SER A 358 7.80 0.50 -26.23
C SER A 358 7.60 -0.99 -26.56
N ARG A 359 8.31 -1.87 -25.87
CA ARG A 359 8.27 -3.32 -26.06
C ARG A 359 7.26 -4.02 -25.13
N LEU A 360 6.64 -3.27 -24.19
CA LEU A 360 5.65 -3.80 -23.29
C LEU A 360 4.32 -4.04 -23.98
N ASP A 361 3.69 -5.18 -23.69
CA ASP A 361 2.32 -5.44 -24.09
C ASP A 361 1.32 -4.53 -23.35
N ALA A 362 0.06 -4.54 -23.83
CA ALA A 362 -0.98 -3.66 -23.27
C ALA A 362 -1.24 -3.91 -21.76
N VAL A 363 -1.06 -5.15 -21.30
CA VAL A 363 -1.32 -5.54 -19.89
C VAL A 363 -0.29 -4.92 -18.96
N ASP A 364 0.98 -4.83 -19.40
CA ASP A 364 2.09 -4.40 -18.53
C ASP A 364 2.50 -2.92 -18.71
N ARG A 365 1.87 -2.18 -19.61
CA ARG A 365 2.16 -0.73 -19.79
C ARG A 365 2.00 0.09 -18.53
N TYR A 366 1.21 -0.37 -17.56
CA TYR A 366 1.07 0.30 -16.27
C TYR A 366 2.43 0.44 -15.55
N LEU A 367 3.38 -0.48 -15.78
CA LEU A 367 4.72 -0.42 -15.17
C LEU A 367 5.43 0.91 -15.43
N VAL A 368 5.29 1.47 -16.64
CA VAL A 368 5.90 2.75 -16.98
C VAL A 368 5.35 3.89 -16.11
N TYR A 369 4.03 3.93 -15.94
CA TYR A 369 3.38 4.97 -15.16
C TYR A 369 3.69 4.85 -13.67
N PHE A 370 3.70 3.62 -13.15
CA PHE A 370 4.09 3.37 -11.76
C PHE A 370 5.60 3.61 -11.54
N ALA A 371 6.46 3.36 -12.53
CA ALA A 371 7.90 3.69 -12.44
C ALA A 371 8.11 5.21 -12.35
N HIS A 372 7.38 6.03 -13.11
CA HIS A 372 7.38 7.49 -12.94
C HIS A 372 6.88 7.91 -11.56
N TYR A 373 5.82 7.29 -11.04
CA TYR A 373 5.34 7.55 -9.68
C TYR A 373 6.44 7.23 -8.63
N GLU A 374 7.07 6.06 -8.71
CA GLU A 374 8.10 5.64 -7.74
C GLU A 374 9.39 6.47 -7.85
N LEU A 375 9.79 6.86 -9.07
CA LEU A 375 10.89 7.79 -9.28
C LEU A 375 10.59 9.17 -8.71
N GLY A 376 9.36 9.65 -8.88
CA GLY A 376 8.87 10.87 -8.25
C GLY A 376 8.93 10.79 -6.72
N ARG A 377 8.54 9.66 -6.11
CA ARG A 377 8.66 9.40 -4.67
C ARG A 377 10.13 9.38 -4.21
N LEU A 378 11.02 8.81 -5.01
CA LEU A 378 12.46 8.82 -4.73
C LEU A 378 13.00 10.25 -4.75
N HIS A 379 12.69 11.05 -5.77
CA HIS A 379 13.08 12.46 -5.84
C HIS A 379 12.52 13.28 -4.69
N MET A 380 11.26 13.05 -4.32
CA MET A 380 10.64 13.69 -3.17
C MET A 380 11.42 13.40 -1.87
N ALA A 381 11.79 12.15 -1.61
CA ALA A 381 12.57 11.75 -0.44
C ALA A 381 14.01 12.32 -0.44
N MET A 382 14.58 12.56 -1.62
CA MET A 382 15.87 13.23 -1.80
C MET A 382 15.79 14.76 -1.63
N GLY A 383 14.59 15.35 -1.52
CA GLY A 383 14.39 16.80 -1.51
C GLY A 383 14.42 17.46 -2.90
N ASN A 384 14.43 16.69 -3.97
CA ASN A 384 14.45 17.16 -5.36
C ASN A 384 13.02 17.49 -5.84
N VAL A 385 12.41 18.52 -5.25
CA VAL A 385 10.98 18.85 -5.40
C VAL A 385 10.56 19.04 -6.85
N GLN A 386 11.36 19.75 -7.66
CA GLN A 386 11.02 20.02 -9.07
C GLN A 386 10.98 18.75 -9.91
N GLN A 387 11.93 17.84 -9.72
CA GLN A 387 11.94 16.55 -10.40
C GLN A 387 10.79 15.68 -9.96
N ALA A 388 10.50 15.62 -8.65
CA ALA A 388 9.37 14.89 -8.12
C ALA A 388 8.04 15.38 -8.73
N GLN A 389 7.84 16.69 -8.76
CA GLN A 389 6.65 17.29 -9.35
C GLN A 389 6.51 16.94 -10.84
N LYS A 390 7.60 17.04 -11.60
CA LYS A 390 7.63 16.70 -13.03
C LYS A 390 7.19 15.24 -13.28
N GLU A 391 7.70 14.30 -12.49
CA GLU A 391 7.36 12.87 -12.61
C GLU A 391 5.86 12.62 -12.33
N PHE A 392 5.31 13.23 -11.28
CA PHE A 392 3.89 13.09 -10.96
C PHE A 392 2.98 13.75 -12.00
N GLU A 393 3.33 14.95 -12.48
CA GLU A 393 2.56 15.67 -13.50
C GLU A 393 2.57 14.92 -14.84
N LEU A 394 3.67 14.23 -15.17
CA LEU A 394 3.78 13.40 -16.36
C LEU A 394 2.71 12.30 -16.34
N VAL A 395 2.55 11.58 -15.24
CA VAL A 395 1.49 10.58 -15.05
C VAL A 395 0.10 11.22 -15.13
N LEU A 396 -0.11 12.38 -14.49
CA LEU A 396 -1.39 13.06 -14.43
C LEU A 396 -1.79 13.73 -15.75
N SER A 397 -0.85 13.97 -16.64
CA SER A 397 -1.12 14.52 -17.98
C SER A 397 -2.04 13.62 -18.81
N ARG A 398 -2.10 12.32 -18.46
CA ARG A 398 -2.82 11.26 -19.20
C ARG A 398 -2.39 11.13 -20.66
N LYS A 399 -1.27 11.71 -21.04
CA LYS A 399 -0.69 11.51 -22.36
C LYS A 399 -0.11 10.08 -22.43
N PRO A 400 -0.16 9.44 -23.61
CA PRO A 400 0.53 8.17 -23.80
C PRO A 400 2.04 8.36 -23.57
N LEU A 401 2.60 7.68 -22.56
CA LEU A 401 4.05 7.69 -22.29
C LEU A 401 4.80 6.62 -23.09
N VAL A 402 4.04 5.71 -23.69
CA VAL A 402 4.55 4.64 -24.56
C VAL A 402 4.10 4.93 -25.97
N GLN A 403 5.04 5.06 -26.91
CA GLN A 403 4.71 5.19 -28.32
C GLN A 403 4.05 3.88 -28.81
N GLN A 404 2.87 3.99 -29.39
CA GLN A 404 2.19 2.85 -29.99
C GLN A 404 2.73 2.64 -31.42
N SER A 405 3.17 1.42 -31.71
CA SER A 405 3.40 1.01 -33.10
C SER A 405 2.10 1.14 -33.87
N ARG A 406 2.13 1.76 -35.05
CA ARG A 406 0.96 2.04 -35.90
C ARG A 406 0.09 0.81 -36.29
N SER A 407 0.60 -0.40 -36.06
CA SER A 407 -0.08 -1.67 -36.42
C SER A 407 -1.18 -2.13 -35.46
N VAL A 408 -1.42 -1.48 -34.32
CA VAL A 408 -2.46 -1.89 -33.33
C VAL A 408 -3.64 -0.92 -33.27
N LEU A 409 -3.89 -0.18 -34.36
CA LEU A 409 -4.96 0.83 -34.43
C LEU A 409 -6.39 0.27 -34.58
N HIS A 410 -6.64 -1.01 -34.24
CA HIS A 410 -7.96 -1.64 -34.48
C HIS A 410 -8.75 -1.94 -33.20
N ASN A 411 -8.58 -1.23 -32.10
CA ASN A 411 -9.52 -1.35 -30.98
C ASN A 411 -9.91 0.00 -30.35
N ARG A 412 -11.12 0.29 -30.49
CA ARG A 412 -12.15 1.21 -29.93
C ARG A 412 -11.86 2.18 -28.78
N THR A 413 -10.64 2.33 -28.24
CA THR A 413 -10.36 3.10 -27.02
C THR A 413 -9.72 4.48 -27.22
N LEU A 414 -9.43 4.90 -28.45
CA LEU A 414 -8.74 6.17 -28.73
C LEU A 414 -9.65 7.35 -29.12
N LYS A 415 -10.94 7.31 -28.79
CA LYS A 415 -11.82 8.48 -29.04
C LYS A 415 -11.52 9.70 -28.17
N SER A 416 -10.67 9.61 -27.12
CA SER A 416 -10.43 10.72 -26.20
C SER A 416 -8.99 11.22 -26.13
N GLY A 417 -8.03 10.65 -26.85
CA GLY A 417 -6.60 11.02 -26.77
C GLY A 417 -5.92 10.76 -25.41
N LYS A 418 -6.61 10.05 -24.49
CA LYS A 418 -6.12 9.76 -23.14
C LYS A 418 -5.57 8.34 -23.07
N ALA A 419 -4.42 8.20 -22.39
CA ALA A 419 -3.86 6.88 -22.11
C ALA A 419 -4.76 6.13 -21.12
N ASP A 420 -5.17 4.93 -21.48
CA ASP A 420 -5.83 3.98 -20.60
C ASP A 420 -4.89 2.78 -20.39
N TYR A 421 -4.65 2.44 -19.13
CA TYR A 421 -3.78 1.34 -18.69
C TYR A 421 -4.32 0.75 -17.40
N LEU A 422 -3.93 -0.50 -17.09
CA LEU A 422 -4.35 -1.17 -15.88
C LEU A 422 -4.02 -0.32 -14.64
N LEU A 423 -4.95 -0.24 -13.69
CA LEU A 423 -4.79 0.50 -12.43
C LEU A 423 -4.53 2.02 -12.60
N SER A 424 -4.87 2.60 -13.77
CA SER A 424 -4.63 4.03 -14.07
C SER A 424 -5.22 4.96 -13.01
N SER A 425 -6.44 4.67 -12.54
CA SER A 425 -7.09 5.46 -11.48
C SER A 425 -6.31 5.42 -10.17
N MET A 426 -5.75 4.26 -9.80
CA MET A 426 -4.95 4.08 -8.59
C MET A 426 -3.62 4.84 -8.68
N CYS A 427 -2.92 4.73 -9.81
CA CYS A 427 -1.67 5.47 -10.03
C CYS A 427 -1.90 6.99 -10.00
N GLN A 428 -2.95 7.48 -10.67
CA GLN A 428 -3.30 8.91 -10.65
C GLN A 428 -3.66 9.40 -9.26
N LEU A 429 -4.42 8.62 -8.47
CA LEU A 429 -4.74 8.97 -7.08
C LEU A 429 -3.46 9.12 -6.25
N ARG A 430 -2.54 8.16 -6.34
CA ARG A 430 -1.24 8.21 -5.65
C ARG A 430 -0.43 9.45 -6.06
N CYS A 431 -0.40 9.81 -7.34
CA CYS A 431 0.28 11.02 -7.83
C CYS A 431 -0.38 12.31 -7.31
N HIS A 432 -1.72 12.39 -7.28
CA HIS A 432 -2.41 13.55 -6.72
C HIS A 432 -2.07 13.75 -5.25
N VAL A 433 -2.11 12.68 -4.46
CA VAL A 433 -1.77 12.73 -3.04
C VAL A 433 -0.31 13.14 -2.83
N ALA A 434 0.62 12.59 -3.62
CA ALA A 434 2.03 12.96 -3.53
C ALA A 434 2.28 14.45 -3.87
N LEU A 435 1.60 14.99 -4.88
CA LEU A 435 1.67 16.43 -5.22
C LEU A 435 1.08 17.33 -4.13
N ASP A 436 -0.04 16.93 -3.54
CA ASP A 436 -0.64 17.68 -2.44
C ASP A 436 0.30 17.70 -1.22
N THR A 437 0.98 16.59 -0.94
CA THR A 437 2.02 16.51 0.08
C THR A 437 3.20 17.45 -0.21
N LEU A 438 3.73 17.45 -1.45
CA LEU A 438 4.81 18.35 -1.83
C LEU A 438 4.44 19.82 -1.61
N LYS A 439 3.22 20.21 -1.99
CA LYS A 439 2.72 21.58 -1.78
C LYS A 439 2.66 21.95 -0.30
N MET A 440 2.16 21.04 0.53
CA MET A 440 2.11 21.25 1.99
C MET A 440 3.50 21.40 2.61
N GLN A 441 4.48 20.59 2.17
CA GLN A 441 5.86 20.68 2.64
C GLN A 441 6.50 22.01 2.24
N GLN A 442 6.25 22.51 1.04
CA GLN A 442 6.71 23.82 0.59
C GLN A 442 6.13 24.97 1.42
N VAL A 443 4.83 24.91 1.75
CA VAL A 443 4.15 25.93 2.58
C VAL A 443 4.66 25.92 4.02
N LEU A 444 4.96 24.73 4.57
CA LEU A 444 5.40 24.56 5.95
C LEU A 444 6.91 24.74 6.14
N GLY A 445 7.69 24.88 5.07
CA GLY A 445 9.15 25.07 5.11
C GLY A 445 9.94 23.91 5.73
N VAL A 446 9.37 22.69 5.79
CA VAL A 446 9.97 21.52 6.44
C VAL A 446 10.40 20.48 5.40
N PRO A 447 11.71 20.31 5.11
CA PRO A 447 12.19 19.21 4.26
C PRO A 447 12.01 17.87 4.95
N GLU A 448 11.48 16.87 4.25
CA GLU A 448 11.28 15.50 4.76
C GLU A 448 12.60 14.83 5.21
N ALA A 449 13.71 15.19 4.57
CA ALA A 449 15.05 14.75 4.94
C ALA A 449 15.46 15.02 6.41
N GLN A 450 14.85 16.03 7.05
CA GLN A 450 15.12 16.33 8.46
C GLN A 450 14.26 15.47 9.43
N LYS A 451 13.12 14.96 9.01
CA LYS A 451 12.29 14.09 9.87
C LYS A 451 12.87 12.70 10.00
N THR A 452 13.42 12.13 8.94
CA THR A 452 14.13 10.83 8.97
C THR A 452 15.42 10.89 9.78
N HIS A 453 16.14 12.01 9.76
CA HIS A 453 17.34 12.20 10.59
C HIS A 453 17.01 12.46 12.09
N ARG A 454 15.88 13.11 12.42
CA ARG A 454 15.43 13.30 13.80
C ARG A 454 14.93 12.00 14.42
N ALA A 455 14.23 11.15 13.70
CA ALA A 455 13.85 9.82 14.15
C ALA A 455 15.09 8.93 14.42
N SER A 456 16.12 9.03 13.57
CA SER A 456 17.41 8.34 13.78
C SER A 456 18.19 8.82 15.01
N LYS A 457 18.09 10.10 15.39
CA LYS A 457 18.75 10.64 16.60
C LYS A 457 18.00 10.36 17.90
N ARG A 458 16.68 10.17 17.86
CA ARG A 458 15.89 9.81 19.07
C ARG A 458 16.03 8.35 19.50
N LEU A 459 16.64 7.49 18.67
CA LEU A 459 16.84 6.06 18.95
C LEU A 459 18.18 5.72 19.65
N ASN A 460 18.89 6.71 20.19
CA ASN A 460 20.08 6.47 21.02
C ASN A 460 19.99 7.16 22.38
N PRO A 461 19.15 6.73 23.34
CA PRO A 461 19.08 7.32 24.67
C PRO A 461 19.98 6.61 25.73
N HIS A 462 20.91 5.74 25.36
CA HIS A 462 21.82 5.11 26.30
C HIS A 462 23.30 5.29 25.88
N GLY A 463 23.74 6.53 25.96
CA GLY A 463 25.16 6.82 26.23
C GLY A 463 25.41 6.64 27.72
N THR A 464 25.85 5.46 28.16
CA THR A 464 26.33 5.21 29.49
C THR A 464 27.55 6.11 29.76
N GLN A 465 27.34 7.17 30.52
CA GLN A 465 28.43 7.77 31.31
C GLN A 465 28.83 6.75 32.37
N ARG A 466 29.99 6.11 32.21
CA ARG A 466 30.76 5.61 33.34
C ARG A 466 31.47 6.81 33.93
N SER A 467 31.12 7.21 35.11
CA SER A 467 31.94 8.01 35.99
C SER A 467 32.82 7.05 36.78
N ASP A 468 34.14 7.20 36.60
CA ASP A 468 35.12 6.72 37.56
C ASP A 468 34.95 7.46 38.90
N ALA A 469 34.78 6.72 39.98
CA ALA A 469 35.31 6.95 41.33
C ALA A 469 35.02 5.71 42.21
#